data_49f52af8f36a3bba40aa1b8fae648335
#
_entry.id   49f52af8f36a3bba40aa1b8fae648335
#
_cell.length_a   1.000
_cell.length_b   1.000
_cell.length_c   1.000
_cell.angle_alpha   90.00
_cell.angle_beta   90.00
_cell.angle_gamma   90.00
#
_symmetry.space_group_name_H-M   'P 1'
#
loop_
_entity.id
_entity.type
_entity.pdbx_description
1 polymer ?
#
loop_
_entity_poly.entity_id
_entity_poly.type
_entity_poly.pdbx_seq_one_letter_code
_entity_poly.pdbx_strand_id
1 'polypeptide(L)'
;MRLKSLVLTASLALLICACGANSKEAESVTGSEVTEETQAVEESSDKSAAAGAINTKSVTTQVSTVASKESISFETVDETIYVQGDNVNLRSKPDSTSEKITAFNKGEELKRIGRSEKWSKVMYKDKEAYISSEFVSTQKPKVEETQAQSQVSDGAEIGLNPSWKYADFSKINSGKAKMYKASGNRKNKVVCVNAGHGTSGGSSVKTLSHPDSTPKVTGGTTAAGQVTSIAVSGGMTFADGTSEASVTLAMAKVLKNELLSRGYDVLMIRESDDVQLDNIARTVIANNNADCHLALHWDSTSSNKGAFYMSVPNVASYRAMEPVASNWQKHHRLGDSVISGLRGVGTKIFSNGSLEMDLTQTSYSTIPSIDIELGDKASSHDESVLKNHAKGIADGLDAFFAQ
;
A
#
# COMPACT_ATOMS: atom_id res chain seq x y z
N MET A 1 -67.06 10.65 33.95
CA MET A 1 -67.08 12.10 34.18
C MET A 1 -66.02 12.70 33.25
N ARG A 2 -66.48 13.21 32.13
CA ARG A 2 -66.15 14.45 31.39
C ARG A 2 -64.68 14.87 31.45
N LEU A 3 -63.88 14.69 30.37
CA LEU A 3 -63.77 15.57 29.21
C LEU A 3 -63.21 16.96 29.54
N LYS A 4 -61.97 17.29 29.05
CA LYS A 4 -61.71 18.53 28.33
C LYS A 4 -60.42 18.47 27.55
N SER A 5 -60.58 18.50 26.23
CA SER A 5 -59.59 18.92 25.22
C SER A 5 -59.13 20.36 25.47
N LEU A 6 -57.87 20.63 25.21
CA LEU A 6 -57.45 21.98 24.88
C LEU A 6 -56.53 21.95 23.65
N VAL A 7 -57.06 22.39 22.56
CA VAL A 7 -56.39 22.77 21.32
C VAL A 7 -55.76 24.15 21.54
N LEU A 8 -54.52 24.33 21.22
CA LEU A 8 -53.96 25.67 21.07
C LEU A 8 -53.20 25.76 19.74
N THR A 9 -53.84 26.46 18.83
CA THR A 9 -53.33 26.99 17.56
C THR A 9 -52.59 28.29 17.82
N ALA A 10 -51.58 28.56 17.08
CA ALA A 10 -51.12 29.89 16.61
C ALA A 10 -49.58 29.83 16.47
N SER A 11 -48.94 30.47 15.60
CA SER A 11 -49.21 31.36 14.46
C SER A 11 -47.87 31.54 13.75
N LEU A 12 -47.94 31.50 12.47
CA LEU A 12 -46.92 31.86 11.48
C LEU A 12 -46.51 33.32 11.65
N ALA A 13 -45.22 33.63 11.72
CA ALA A 13 -44.70 34.97 11.47
C ALA A 13 -43.58 34.90 10.43
N LEU A 14 -43.96 35.22 9.19
CA LEU A 14 -43.06 35.62 8.12
C LEU A 14 -42.40 36.96 8.48
N LEU A 15 -41.10 37.07 8.40
CA LEU A 15 -40.41 38.33 8.23
C LEU A 15 -39.59 38.29 6.93
N ILE A 16 -40.16 38.99 5.94
CA ILE A 16 -39.49 39.36 4.68
C ILE A 16 -38.70 40.62 4.98
N CYS A 17 -37.42 40.65 4.69
CA CYS A 17 -36.68 41.87 4.45
C CYS A 17 -35.89 41.74 3.18
N ALA A 18 -36.36 42.44 2.16
CA ALA A 18 -35.72 42.66 0.87
C ALA A 18 -34.82 43.89 0.93
N CYS A 19 -33.88 43.93 0.01
CA CYS A 19 -33.10 45.01 -0.60
C CYS A 19 -31.62 44.70 -0.54
N GLY A 20 -30.86 44.76 -1.63
CA GLY A 20 -31.06 45.32 -2.94
C GLY A 20 -29.99 44.86 -3.91
N ALA A 21 -30.34 44.87 -5.14
CA ALA A 21 -29.57 44.53 -6.32
C ALA A 21 -28.38 45.48 -6.54
N ASN A 22 -27.29 44.92 -7.08
CA ASN A 22 -26.56 45.66 -8.11
C ASN A 22 -25.93 44.69 -9.11
N SER A 23 -26.48 44.70 -10.31
CA SER A 23 -26.02 44.11 -11.54
C SER A 23 -24.79 44.85 -12.08
N LYS A 24 -23.79 44.17 -12.54
CA LYS A 24 -22.99 44.59 -13.69
C LYS A 24 -22.65 43.39 -14.55
N GLU A 25 -23.21 43.47 -15.76
CA GLU A 25 -22.79 42.72 -16.96
C GLU A 25 -21.33 43.01 -17.30
N ALA A 26 -20.62 42.01 -17.85
CA ALA A 26 -19.56 42.20 -18.82
C ALA A 26 -19.35 40.92 -19.58
N GLU A 27 -19.78 40.91 -20.76
CA GLU A 27 -19.14 40.68 -22.07
C GLU A 27 -18.33 39.39 -22.24
N SER A 28 -18.88 38.59 -23.16
CA SER A 28 -18.24 37.54 -23.93
C SER A 28 -17.11 38.10 -24.81
N VAL A 29 -15.95 37.43 -24.82
CA VAL A 29 -15.00 37.51 -25.95
C VAL A 29 -14.70 36.13 -26.42
N THR A 30 -15.06 35.94 -27.67
CA THR A 30 -14.81 34.78 -28.54
C THR A 30 -13.35 34.63 -28.93
N GLY A 31 -12.90 33.39 -29.01
CA GLY A 31 -12.04 32.74 -29.99
C GLY A 31 -10.75 33.38 -30.44
N SER A 32 -9.70 32.59 -30.34
CA SER A 32 -8.71 32.48 -31.43
C SER A 32 -7.93 31.18 -31.29
N GLU A 33 -8.09 30.35 -32.31
CA GLU A 33 -7.17 29.28 -32.69
C GLU A 33 -5.80 29.89 -32.99
N VAL A 34 -4.72 29.23 -32.60
CA VAL A 34 -3.41 29.41 -33.25
C VAL A 34 -2.84 28.01 -33.47
N THR A 35 -2.65 27.79 -34.76
CA THR A 35 -2.07 26.69 -35.50
C THR A 35 -0.62 26.38 -35.11
N GLU A 36 -0.30 25.08 -35.26
CA GLU A 36 1.05 24.52 -35.37
C GLU A 36 1.91 25.26 -36.36
N GLU A 37 3.18 25.44 -36.04
CA GLU A 37 4.22 25.63 -37.02
C GLU A 37 5.48 24.84 -36.64
N THR A 38 5.71 23.80 -37.44
CA THR A 38 6.91 23.00 -37.59
C THR A 38 7.97 23.82 -38.28
N GLN A 39 9.18 23.91 -37.75
CA GLN A 39 10.35 24.27 -38.54
C GLN A 39 11.51 23.32 -38.30
N ALA A 40 11.78 22.55 -39.35
CA ALA A 40 13.06 21.89 -39.61
C ALA A 40 14.09 22.91 -40.09
N VAL A 41 15.32 22.77 -39.64
CA VAL A 41 16.46 23.44 -40.29
C VAL A 41 17.58 22.43 -40.52
N GLU A 42 17.97 22.39 -41.75
CA GLU A 42 18.91 21.51 -42.46
C GLU A 42 20.38 21.70 -42.05
N GLU A 43 21.12 20.62 -42.34
CA GLU A 43 22.58 20.58 -42.48
C GLU A 43 23.15 21.67 -43.38
N SER A 44 24.35 22.14 -43.07
CA SER A 44 25.31 22.49 -44.12
C SER A 44 26.74 22.19 -43.68
N SER A 45 27.35 21.34 -44.45
CA SER A 45 28.78 21.09 -44.58
C SER A 45 29.49 22.33 -45.16
N ASP A 46 30.72 22.67 -44.76
CA ASP A 46 31.77 22.86 -45.76
C ASP A 46 33.21 22.74 -45.20
N LYS A 47 34.05 22.32 -46.13
CA LYS A 47 35.44 21.92 -46.05
C LYS A 47 36.41 23.13 -46.01
N SER A 48 37.61 22.91 -45.50
CA SER A 48 38.92 23.14 -46.19
C SER A 48 40.05 23.12 -45.15
N ALA A 49 40.94 22.19 -45.16
CA ALA A 49 42.22 21.95 -45.84
C ALA A 49 43.36 22.91 -45.40
N ALA A 50 44.40 22.37 -44.86
CA ALA A 50 45.76 22.22 -45.32
C ALA A 50 46.83 22.25 -44.21
N ALA A 51 47.56 21.21 -44.14
CA ALA A 51 48.99 20.98 -44.25
C ALA A 51 49.97 21.58 -43.21
N GLY A 52 50.81 20.69 -42.71
CA GLY A 52 52.08 21.06 -42.09
C GLY A 52 52.70 19.97 -41.26
N ALA A 53 53.62 19.28 -41.76
CA ALA A 53 54.33 18.07 -41.48
C ALA A 53 55.28 18.09 -40.26
N ILE A 54 55.67 16.88 -39.88
CA ILE A 54 56.99 16.33 -39.50
C ILE A 54 57.18 15.98 -37.98
N ASN A 55 57.08 14.64 -37.73
CA ASN A 55 58.11 13.75 -37.21
C ASN A 55 58.58 13.89 -35.73
N THR A 56 58.29 12.93 -34.92
CA THR A 56 59.32 12.00 -34.36
C THR A 56 58.69 10.85 -33.55
N LYS A 57 59.28 9.69 -33.72
CA LYS A 57 58.96 8.40 -33.07
C LYS A 57 59.09 8.43 -31.55
N SER A 58 58.09 7.88 -30.89
CA SER A 58 58.36 7.08 -29.65
C SER A 58 57.37 5.94 -29.62
N VAL A 59 57.89 4.75 -29.73
CA VAL A 59 57.22 3.47 -29.55
C VAL A 59 57.03 3.29 -28.05
N THR A 60 55.79 3.45 -27.58
CA THR A 60 55.41 2.94 -26.26
C THR A 60 54.47 1.80 -26.48
N THR A 61 54.98 0.61 -26.22
CA THR A 61 54.20 -0.62 -26.15
C THR A 61 53.18 -0.51 -25.05
N GLN A 62 51.94 -0.26 -25.38
CA GLN A 62 50.84 -0.43 -24.44
C GLN A 62 50.54 -1.92 -24.38
N VAL A 63 50.94 -2.53 -23.28
CA VAL A 63 50.44 -3.82 -22.86
C VAL A 63 48.95 -3.65 -22.52
N SER A 64 48.12 -4.05 -23.44
CA SER A 64 46.67 -4.18 -23.20
C SER A 64 46.49 -5.40 -22.28
N THR A 65 46.35 -5.13 -20.98
CA THR A 65 45.86 -6.11 -20.05
C THR A 65 44.38 -6.33 -20.35
N VAL A 66 44.10 -7.27 -21.23
CA VAL A 66 42.78 -7.90 -21.32
C VAL A 66 42.56 -8.61 -20.01
N ALA A 67 41.80 -8.00 -19.09
CA ALA A 67 41.27 -8.69 -17.93
C ALA A 67 40.40 -9.85 -18.44
N SER A 68 40.90 -11.05 -18.37
CA SER A 68 40.17 -12.26 -18.63
C SER A 68 38.99 -12.30 -17.64
N LYS A 69 37.76 -12.17 -18.15
CA LYS A 69 36.56 -12.49 -17.36
C LYS A 69 36.69 -13.96 -16.98
N GLU A 70 37.00 -14.25 -15.72
CA GLU A 70 36.93 -15.60 -15.17
C GLU A 70 35.48 -16.10 -15.41
N SER A 71 35.35 -17.16 -16.19
CA SER A 71 34.09 -17.84 -16.39
C SER A 71 33.73 -18.55 -15.09
N ILE A 72 32.67 -18.10 -14.41
CA ILE A 72 32.20 -18.76 -13.20
C ILE A 72 31.68 -20.15 -13.58
N SER A 73 32.30 -21.20 -13.04
CA SER A 73 31.81 -22.56 -13.20
C SER A 73 30.71 -22.83 -12.18
N PHE A 74 29.63 -23.48 -12.63
CA PHE A 74 28.52 -23.89 -11.79
C PHE A 74 28.46 -25.43 -11.73
N GLU A 75 28.42 -25.97 -10.53
CA GLU A 75 28.02 -27.37 -10.29
C GLU A 75 26.50 -27.46 -10.56
N THR A 76 26.10 -28.42 -11.43
CA THR A 76 24.67 -28.65 -11.69
C THR A 76 24.02 -29.29 -10.47
N VAL A 77 22.94 -28.67 -10.00
CA VAL A 77 22.15 -29.16 -8.87
C VAL A 77 20.65 -29.02 -9.21
N ASP A 78 19.83 -29.74 -8.48
CA ASP A 78 18.35 -29.64 -8.55
C ASP A 78 17.83 -29.64 -7.13
N GLU A 79 17.76 -28.45 -6.54
CA GLU A 79 17.38 -28.28 -5.15
C GLU A 79 16.57 -27.03 -4.89
N THR A 80 15.76 -27.09 -3.88
CA THR A 80 15.05 -25.92 -3.36
C THR A 80 15.95 -25.16 -2.40
N ILE A 81 16.04 -23.85 -2.59
CA ILE A 81 16.75 -22.94 -1.69
C ILE A 81 15.82 -21.85 -1.19
N TYR A 82 16.14 -21.32 -0.03
CA TYR A 82 15.40 -20.26 0.65
C TYR A 82 16.29 -19.05 0.84
N VAL A 83 15.73 -17.88 0.56
CA VAL A 83 16.41 -16.59 0.76
C VAL A 83 16.56 -16.33 2.27
N GLN A 84 17.75 -15.94 2.71
CA GLN A 84 18.10 -15.76 4.12
C GLN A 84 18.02 -14.30 4.60
N GLY A 85 17.88 -13.34 3.66
CA GLY A 85 17.80 -11.90 3.93
C GLY A 85 16.63 -11.24 3.20
N ASP A 86 16.33 -10.01 3.56
CA ASP A 86 15.32 -9.22 2.85
C ASP A 86 15.92 -8.42 1.71
N ASN A 87 15.11 -8.17 0.66
CA ASN A 87 15.48 -7.39 -0.52
C ASN A 87 16.74 -7.90 -1.27
N VAL A 88 16.92 -9.21 -1.30
CA VAL A 88 18.04 -9.86 -2.00
C VAL A 88 17.82 -9.84 -3.51
N ASN A 89 18.73 -9.22 -4.25
CA ASN A 89 18.57 -9.01 -5.69
C ASN A 89 18.74 -10.30 -6.50
N LEU A 90 17.78 -10.59 -7.38
CA LEU A 90 17.89 -11.52 -8.49
C LEU A 90 18.38 -10.77 -9.73
N ARG A 91 19.39 -11.33 -10.42
CA ARG A 91 20.08 -10.65 -11.51
C ARG A 91 20.13 -11.47 -12.79
N SER A 92 20.29 -10.79 -13.93
CA SER A 92 20.37 -11.43 -15.26
C SER A 92 21.70 -12.16 -15.52
N LYS A 93 22.76 -11.86 -14.75
CA LYS A 93 24.09 -12.48 -14.84
C LYS A 93 24.68 -12.61 -13.43
N PRO A 94 25.64 -13.53 -13.22
CA PRO A 94 26.33 -13.71 -11.93
C PRO A 94 27.38 -12.59 -11.72
N ASP A 95 26.89 -11.36 -11.62
CA ASP A 95 27.66 -10.13 -11.48
C ASP A 95 26.83 -9.09 -10.74
N SER A 96 27.41 -8.49 -9.69
CA SER A 96 26.76 -7.49 -8.84
C SER A 96 26.36 -6.21 -9.58
N THR A 97 26.94 -5.93 -10.73
CA THR A 97 26.64 -4.77 -11.59
C THR A 97 25.65 -5.10 -12.70
N SER A 98 25.29 -6.38 -12.90
CA SER A 98 24.33 -6.77 -13.93
C SER A 98 22.91 -6.33 -13.59
N GLU A 99 22.04 -6.33 -14.61
CA GLU A 99 20.65 -5.93 -14.51
C GLU A 99 19.93 -6.68 -13.37
N LYS A 100 19.22 -5.93 -12.53
CA LYS A 100 18.34 -6.45 -11.50
C LYS A 100 17.00 -6.84 -12.11
N ILE A 101 16.64 -8.12 -12.05
CA ILE A 101 15.35 -8.63 -12.53
C ILE A 101 14.26 -8.35 -11.51
N THR A 102 14.52 -8.71 -10.24
CA THR A 102 13.62 -8.53 -9.09
C THR A 102 14.42 -8.66 -7.80
N ALA A 103 13.73 -8.61 -6.65
CA ALA A 103 14.32 -8.95 -5.36
C ALA A 103 13.43 -9.92 -4.60
N PHE A 104 14.02 -10.69 -3.71
CA PHE A 104 13.38 -11.67 -2.83
C PHE A 104 13.62 -11.34 -1.37
N ASN A 105 12.70 -11.76 -0.52
CA ASN A 105 12.78 -11.56 0.92
C ASN A 105 13.08 -12.86 1.66
N LYS A 106 13.47 -12.74 2.92
CA LYS A 106 13.77 -13.86 3.80
C LYS A 106 12.62 -14.87 3.82
N GLY A 107 12.97 -16.15 3.58
CA GLY A 107 12.02 -17.26 3.56
C GLY A 107 11.40 -17.56 2.20
N GLU A 108 11.55 -16.68 1.20
CA GLU A 108 11.07 -16.96 -0.16
C GLU A 108 11.88 -18.08 -0.80
N GLU A 109 11.18 -18.91 -1.58
CA GLU A 109 11.69 -20.17 -2.16
C GLU A 109 12.11 -19.96 -3.60
N LEU A 110 13.23 -20.56 -3.99
CA LEU A 110 13.74 -20.57 -5.35
C LEU A 110 14.22 -21.96 -5.73
N LYS A 111 14.06 -22.33 -6.99
CA LYS A 111 14.60 -23.55 -7.59
C LYS A 111 16.02 -23.29 -8.05
N ARG A 112 17.04 -23.84 -7.35
CA ARG A 112 18.44 -23.74 -7.75
C ARG A 112 18.78 -24.85 -8.70
N ILE A 113 19.35 -24.50 -9.87
CA ILE A 113 19.79 -25.41 -10.93
C ILE A 113 21.29 -25.40 -11.12
N GLY A 114 22.02 -24.51 -10.48
CA GLY A 114 23.46 -24.46 -10.48
C GLY A 114 24.02 -23.77 -9.25
N ARG A 115 25.14 -24.29 -8.72
CA ARG A 115 25.79 -23.78 -7.51
C ARG A 115 27.23 -23.39 -7.80
N SER A 116 27.65 -22.21 -7.36
CA SER A 116 29.06 -21.85 -7.23
C SER A 116 29.28 -21.19 -5.86
N GLU A 117 30.53 -20.91 -5.51
CA GLU A 117 30.88 -20.28 -4.23
C GLU A 117 30.18 -18.97 -4.04
N LYS A 118 30.13 -18.09 -5.06
CA LYS A 118 29.61 -16.73 -4.97
C LYS A 118 28.19 -16.59 -5.49
N TRP A 119 27.76 -17.43 -6.42
CA TRP A 119 26.48 -17.28 -7.11
C TRP A 119 25.70 -18.58 -7.17
N SER A 120 24.41 -18.50 -6.98
CA SER A 120 23.43 -19.55 -7.25
C SER A 120 22.68 -19.22 -8.53
N LYS A 121 22.68 -20.17 -9.48
CA LYS A 121 21.87 -20.11 -10.70
C LYS A 121 20.51 -20.70 -10.37
N VAL A 122 19.45 -19.95 -10.63
CA VAL A 122 18.08 -20.33 -10.31
C VAL A 122 17.18 -20.25 -11.55
N MET A 123 16.07 -20.99 -11.53
CA MET A 123 15.02 -20.86 -12.52
C MET A 123 13.98 -19.85 -12.02
N TYR A 124 13.73 -18.77 -12.79
CA TYR A 124 12.72 -17.78 -12.49
C TYR A 124 11.90 -17.43 -13.73
N LYS A 125 10.58 -17.69 -13.70
CA LYS A 125 9.67 -17.48 -14.84
C LYS A 125 10.22 -18.11 -16.13
N ASP A 126 10.64 -19.39 -16.03
CA ASP A 126 11.19 -20.19 -17.13
C ASP A 126 12.49 -19.64 -17.75
N LYS A 127 13.21 -18.79 -17.03
CA LYS A 127 14.51 -18.23 -17.44
C LYS A 127 15.56 -18.43 -16.36
N GLU A 128 16.79 -18.63 -16.79
CA GLU A 128 17.95 -18.64 -15.88
C GLU A 128 18.17 -17.23 -15.30
N ALA A 129 18.39 -17.17 -14.00
CA ALA A 129 18.74 -15.96 -13.27
C ALA A 129 19.72 -16.29 -12.14
N TYR A 130 20.29 -15.28 -11.51
CA TYR A 130 21.37 -15.43 -10.56
C TYR A 130 21.12 -14.66 -9.27
N ILE A 131 21.37 -15.32 -8.14
CA ILE A 131 21.30 -14.74 -6.81
C ILE A 131 22.60 -15.00 -6.06
N SER A 132 23.06 -14.08 -5.20
CA SER A 132 24.28 -14.31 -4.43
C SER A 132 24.11 -15.50 -3.48
N SER A 133 25.08 -16.44 -3.49
CA SER A 133 25.02 -17.66 -2.68
C SER A 133 25.08 -17.40 -1.17
N GLU A 134 25.63 -16.25 -0.75
CA GLU A 134 25.67 -15.85 0.66
C GLU A 134 24.28 -15.56 1.27
N PHE A 135 23.31 -15.22 0.43
CA PHE A 135 21.94 -14.89 0.86
C PHE A 135 20.95 -16.04 0.66
N VAL A 136 21.40 -17.25 0.36
CA VAL A 136 20.50 -18.40 0.17
C VAL A 136 21.00 -19.65 0.89
N SER A 137 20.07 -20.51 1.32
CA SER A 137 20.34 -21.76 2.01
C SER A 137 19.32 -22.84 1.62
N THR A 138 19.70 -24.11 1.68
CA THR A 138 18.75 -25.23 1.57
C THR A 138 17.89 -25.38 2.83
N GLN A 139 18.28 -24.75 3.93
CA GLN A 139 17.47 -24.71 5.13
C GLN A 139 16.53 -23.51 5.09
N LYS A 140 15.23 -23.75 5.23
CA LYS A 140 14.26 -22.68 5.39
C LYS A 140 14.62 -21.88 6.64
N PRO A 141 14.84 -20.55 6.51
CA PRO A 141 15.14 -19.75 7.69
C PRO A 141 13.98 -19.90 8.66
N LYS A 142 14.29 -20.10 9.93
CA LYS A 142 13.30 -19.90 10.98
C LYS A 142 12.89 -18.44 10.88
N VAL A 143 11.73 -18.20 10.30
CA VAL A 143 11.06 -16.92 10.50
C VAL A 143 10.81 -16.93 12.00
N GLU A 144 11.47 -16.06 12.75
CA GLU A 144 11.08 -15.79 14.12
C GLU A 144 9.65 -15.27 13.99
N GLU A 145 8.66 -16.15 14.21
CA GLU A 145 7.34 -15.71 14.58
C GLU A 145 7.58 -14.73 15.70
N THR A 146 7.17 -13.50 15.52
CA THR A 146 7.30 -12.49 16.57
C THR A 146 6.63 -13.12 17.80
N GLN A 147 7.44 -13.59 18.75
CA GLN A 147 6.94 -14.38 19.93
C GLN A 147 5.88 -13.59 20.71
N ALA A 148 5.76 -12.29 20.46
CA ALA A 148 4.70 -11.43 20.97
C ALA A 148 3.29 -11.81 20.46
N GLN A 149 3.14 -12.32 19.22
CA GLN A 149 1.81 -12.61 18.64
C GLN A 149 1.18 -13.89 19.21
N SER A 150 1.97 -14.89 19.56
CA SER A 150 1.45 -16.17 20.11
C SER A 150 0.95 -16.06 21.53
N GLN A 151 1.36 -15.03 22.30
CA GLN A 151 1.06 -14.87 23.71
C GLN A 151 -0.16 -13.98 24.00
N VAL A 152 -0.66 -13.20 23.01
CA VAL A 152 -1.82 -12.35 23.22
C VAL A 152 -3.08 -13.20 23.32
N SER A 153 -3.80 -13.12 24.44
CA SER A 153 -5.02 -13.88 24.70
C SER A 153 -6.21 -13.38 23.86
N ASP A 154 -7.23 -14.24 23.70
CA ASP A 154 -8.52 -13.83 23.16
C ASP A 154 -9.14 -12.72 24.01
N GLY A 155 -9.71 -11.72 23.35
CA GLY A 155 -10.32 -10.56 23.99
C GLY A 155 -9.34 -9.52 24.54
N ALA A 156 -8.01 -9.72 24.41
CA ALA A 156 -7.02 -8.78 24.92
C ALA A 156 -7.10 -7.43 24.21
N GLU A 157 -7.05 -6.36 25.00
CA GLU A 157 -6.93 -4.98 24.50
C GLU A 157 -5.47 -4.58 24.35
N ILE A 158 -5.13 -3.99 23.21
CA ILE A 158 -3.76 -3.65 22.83
C ILE A 158 -3.69 -2.15 22.50
N GLY A 159 -3.06 -1.38 23.39
CA GLY A 159 -2.75 0.03 23.16
C GLY A 159 -1.40 0.22 22.46
N LEU A 160 -1.10 1.43 22.03
CA LEU A 160 0.21 1.78 21.50
C LEU A 160 1.26 1.70 22.61
N ASN A 161 2.29 0.87 22.40
CA ASN A 161 3.44 0.82 23.29
C ASN A 161 4.47 1.87 22.82
N PRO A 162 4.87 2.82 23.67
CA PRO A 162 5.79 3.89 23.28
C PRO A 162 7.20 3.41 22.92
N SER A 163 7.57 2.18 23.28
CA SER A 163 8.85 1.57 22.89
C SER A 163 8.87 0.98 21.48
N TRP A 164 7.73 0.85 20.82
CA TRP A 164 7.67 0.33 19.46
C TRP A 164 8.19 1.34 18.45
N LYS A 165 8.86 0.84 17.43
CA LYS A 165 9.40 1.68 16.34
C LYS A 165 8.26 2.51 15.72
N TYR A 166 8.48 3.81 15.56
CA TYR A 166 7.54 4.81 15.05
C TYR A 166 6.40 5.22 16.00
N ALA A 167 6.32 4.70 17.22
CA ALA A 167 5.24 5.05 18.15
C ALA A 167 5.22 6.54 18.53
N ASP A 168 6.38 7.17 18.60
CA ASP A 168 6.60 8.59 18.95
C ASP A 168 6.06 9.56 17.89
N PHE A 169 5.80 9.11 16.67
CA PHE A 169 5.19 9.90 15.61
C PHE A 169 3.67 10.07 15.76
N SER A 170 3.02 9.18 16.53
CA SER A 170 1.58 9.25 16.79
C SER A 170 1.21 10.45 17.68
N LYS A 171 0.05 11.04 17.42
CA LYS A 171 -0.51 12.19 18.17
C LYS A 171 -1.86 11.87 18.83
N ILE A 172 -2.57 10.84 18.38
CA ILE A 172 -3.82 10.35 18.98
C ILE A 172 -3.67 8.86 19.21
N ASN A 173 -3.44 8.45 20.48
CA ASN A 173 -3.02 7.09 20.80
C ASN A 173 -3.51 6.54 22.16
N SER A 174 -4.55 7.14 22.72
CA SER A 174 -5.14 6.69 23.99
C SER A 174 -6.12 5.50 23.83
N GLY A 175 -6.51 5.19 22.58
CA GLY A 175 -7.38 4.07 22.26
C GLY A 175 -6.66 2.73 22.28
N LYS A 176 -7.44 1.66 22.07
CA LYS A 176 -6.93 0.29 22.05
C LYS A 176 -7.57 -0.52 20.92
N ALA A 177 -6.76 -1.34 20.27
CA ALA A 177 -7.20 -2.45 19.41
C ALA A 177 -7.57 -3.67 20.26
N LYS A 178 -8.29 -4.64 19.67
CA LYS A 178 -8.71 -5.85 20.36
C LYS A 178 -8.37 -7.10 19.55
N MET A 179 -7.75 -8.08 20.22
CA MET A 179 -7.40 -9.37 19.65
C MET A 179 -8.54 -10.37 19.76
N TYR A 180 -8.80 -11.11 18.69
CA TYR A 180 -9.71 -12.24 18.65
C TYR A 180 -9.00 -13.48 18.13
N LYS A 181 -9.17 -14.60 18.80
CA LYS A 181 -8.55 -15.88 18.44
C LYS A 181 -9.55 -16.81 17.77
N ALA A 182 -9.16 -17.43 16.69
CA ALA A 182 -9.97 -18.49 16.07
C ALA A 182 -10.10 -19.69 17.02
N SER A 183 -11.30 -20.23 17.14
CA SER A 183 -11.62 -21.36 18.02
C SER A 183 -11.28 -22.73 17.41
N GLY A 184 -11.09 -22.82 16.09
CA GLY A 184 -10.78 -24.06 15.37
C GLY A 184 -10.01 -23.85 14.09
N ASN A 185 -9.42 -24.89 13.52
CA ASN A 185 -8.67 -24.88 12.24
C ASN A 185 -7.63 -23.76 12.16
N ARG A 186 -6.95 -23.50 13.26
CA ARG A 186 -6.07 -22.33 13.40
C ARG A 186 -4.96 -22.33 12.38
N LYS A 187 -4.87 -21.24 11.62
CA LYS A 187 -3.81 -21.00 10.63
C LYS A 187 -2.56 -20.38 11.25
N ASN A 188 -2.61 -19.99 12.54
CA ASN A 188 -1.55 -19.27 13.23
C ASN A 188 -1.09 -18.01 12.48
N LYS A 189 -2.03 -17.32 11.88
CA LYS A 189 -1.87 -16.04 11.21
C LYS A 189 -2.83 -15.03 11.79
N VAL A 190 -2.36 -13.83 12.05
CA VAL A 190 -3.13 -12.70 12.56
C VAL A 190 -3.36 -11.70 11.44
N VAL A 191 -4.63 -11.42 11.15
CA VAL A 191 -5.03 -10.37 10.20
C VAL A 191 -5.47 -9.14 10.99
N CYS A 192 -4.78 -8.00 10.79
CA CYS A 192 -5.26 -6.73 11.31
C CYS A 192 -6.35 -6.17 10.39
N VAL A 193 -7.55 -6.01 10.96
CA VAL A 193 -8.72 -5.41 10.30
C VAL A 193 -8.93 -4.01 10.86
N ASN A 194 -8.68 -3.01 10.03
CA ASN A 194 -8.77 -1.59 10.36
C ASN A 194 -9.98 -0.99 9.64
N ALA A 195 -11.09 -0.83 10.36
CA ALA A 195 -12.19 -0.01 9.86
C ALA A 195 -11.72 1.43 9.70
N GLY A 196 -11.73 1.97 8.49
CA GLY A 196 -11.29 3.33 8.20
C GLY A 196 -12.06 4.38 8.98
N HIS A 197 -11.49 5.55 9.18
CA HIS A 197 -12.10 6.68 9.90
C HIS A 197 -12.39 6.39 11.40
N GLY A 198 -13.39 7.08 11.99
CA GLY A 198 -13.86 6.83 13.36
C GLY A 198 -12.83 7.17 14.44
N THR A 199 -12.19 8.36 14.32
CA THR A 199 -11.41 9.00 15.38
C THR A 199 -11.88 10.45 15.54
N SER A 200 -12.58 10.74 16.64
CA SER A 200 -13.07 12.07 16.95
C SER A 200 -11.90 13.05 17.05
N GLY A 201 -12.01 14.20 16.36
CA GLY A 201 -10.95 15.21 16.31
C GLY A 201 -9.79 14.87 15.37
N GLY A 202 -9.75 13.68 14.76
CA GLY A 202 -8.65 13.23 13.91
C GLY A 202 -8.36 14.14 12.71
N SER A 203 -9.38 14.77 12.14
CA SER A 203 -9.24 15.70 11.00
C SER A 203 -8.57 17.03 11.37
N SER A 204 -8.58 17.40 12.64
CA SER A 204 -7.96 18.62 13.15
C SER A 204 -6.50 18.43 13.58
N VAL A 205 -6.02 17.20 13.66
CA VAL A 205 -4.66 16.85 14.05
C VAL A 205 -3.86 16.45 12.82
N LYS A 206 -2.57 16.78 12.80
CA LYS A 206 -1.64 16.37 11.74
C LYS A 206 -0.50 15.55 12.31
N THR A 207 -0.10 14.53 11.56
CA THR A 207 1.07 13.70 11.80
C THR A 207 2.05 13.81 10.63
N LEU A 208 3.30 13.39 10.77
CA LEU A 208 4.21 13.31 9.64
C LEU A 208 3.67 12.32 8.60
N SER A 209 3.73 12.70 7.33
CA SER A 209 3.34 11.84 6.20
C SER A 209 4.28 10.64 6.08
N HIS A 210 5.58 10.89 6.24
CA HIS A 210 6.68 9.94 6.11
C HIS A 210 7.58 9.98 7.34
N PRO A 211 8.14 8.84 7.78
CA PRO A 211 8.97 8.79 8.99
C PRO A 211 10.30 9.56 8.87
N ASP A 212 10.80 9.79 7.65
CA ASP A 212 12.01 10.58 7.38
C ASP A 212 11.73 12.07 7.13
N SER A 213 10.48 12.52 7.34
CA SER A 213 10.01 13.89 7.11
C SER A 213 10.08 14.35 5.66
N THR A 214 10.25 13.46 4.69
CA THR A 214 10.10 13.82 3.27
C THR A 214 8.63 14.11 2.94
N PRO A 215 8.37 14.98 1.94
CA PRO A 215 7.00 15.33 1.57
C PRO A 215 6.32 14.22 0.78
N LYS A 216 4.99 14.19 0.85
CA LYS A 216 4.15 13.31 0.03
C LYS A 216 4.46 13.45 -1.46
N VAL A 217 4.56 12.30 -2.14
CA VAL A 217 4.82 12.25 -3.59
C VAL A 217 3.54 12.21 -4.41
N THR A 218 2.40 11.84 -3.81
CA THR A 218 1.08 11.85 -4.47
C THR A 218 0.07 12.66 -3.65
N GLY A 219 -0.99 13.12 -4.32
CA GLY A 219 -2.15 13.73 -3.68
C GLY A 219 -3.14 12.69 -3.14
N GLY A 220 -4.17 13.16 -2.45
CA GLY A 220 -5.28 12.44 -1.85
C GLY A 220 -5.99 13.39 -0.90
N THR A 221 -6.48 12.93 0.25
CA THR A 221 -7.03 13.80 1.32
C THR A 221 -6.03 14.89 1.75
N THR A 222 -4.74 14.59 1.70
CA THR A 222 -3.65 15.56 1.85
C THR A 222 -2.94 15.70 0.50
N ALA A 223 -2.68 16.95 0.07
CA ALA A 223 -2.04 17.24 -1.22
C ALA A 223 -0.59 16.74 -1.28
N ALA A 224 -0.11 16.43 -2.49
CA ALA A 224 1.31 16.18 -2.74
C ALA A 224 2.16 17.39 -2.30
N GLY A 225 3.40 17.14 -1.90
CA GLY A 225 4.33 18.15 -1.39
C GLY A 225 4.17 18.49 0.10
N GLN A 226 3.15 17.96 0.78
CA GLN A 226 2.94 18.18 2.21
C GLN A 226 3.77 17.21 3.05
N VAL A 227 4.52 17.75 4.02
CA VAL A 227 5.30 16.96 5.00
C VAL A 227 4.40 16.31 6.05
N THR A 228 3.24 16.93 6.34
CA THR A 228 2.28 16.40 7.31
C THR A 228 0.95 16.07 6.66
N SER A 229 0.33 14.99 7.12
CA SER A 229 -1.00 14.54 6.71
C SER A 229 -2.02 14.67 7.84
N ILE A 230 -3.31 14.73 7.48
CA ILE A 230 -4.40 14.60 8.45
C ILE A 230 -4.25 13.28 9.20
N ALA A 231 -4.32 13.32 10.52
CA ALA A 231 -4.10 12.16 11.39
C ALA A 231 -5.11 11.02 11.15
N VAL A 232 -6.40 11.37 11.01
CA VAL A 232 -7.47 10.51 10.50
C VAL A 232 -8.53 11.39 9.85
N SER A 233 -8.89 11.13 8.59
CA SER A 233 -9.97 11.86 7.91
C SER A 233 -11.34 11.42 8.43
N GLY A 234 -12.35 12.27 8.26
CA GLY A 234 -13.74 11.98 8.65
C GLY A 234 -14.43 10.95 7.73
N GLY A 235 -13.90 10.73 6.56
CA GLY A 235 -14.53 9.90 5.52
C GLY A 235 -15.57 10.66 4.70
N MET A 236 -16.16 9.97 3.73
CA MET A 236 -17.24 10.50 2.89
C MET A 236 -18.63 10.14 3.48
N THR A 237 -19.67 10.64 2.86
CA THR A 237 -21.06 10.25 3.14
C THR A 237 -21.65 9.62 1.89
N PHE A 238 -22.26 8.43 2.02
CA PHE A 238 -22.96 7.75 0.94
C PHE A 238 -24.19 8.53 0.46
N ALA A 239 -24.73 8.15 -0.69
CA ALA A 239 -25.87 8.80 -1.29
C ALA A 239 -27.15 8.72 -0.42
N ASP A 240 -27.26 7.72 0.42
CA ASP A 240 -28.35 7.51 1.38
C ASP A 240 -28.18 8.25 2.72
N GLY A 241 -27.09 9.00 2.89
CA GLY A 241 -26.75 9.73 4.10
C GLY A 241 -25.93 8.95 5.13
N THR A 242 -25.61 7.67 4.87
CA THR A 242 -24.80 6.85 5.77
C THR A 242 -23.34 7.33 5.74
N SER A 243 -22.68 7.42 6.90
CA SER A 243 -21.27 7.77 6.97
C SER A 243 -20.37 6.60 6.56
N GLU A 244 -19.28 6.88 5.86
CA GLU A 244 -18.27 5.86 5.53
C GLU A 244 -17.75 5.17 6.80
N ALA A 245 -17.51 5.92 7.86
CA ALA A 245 -17.05 5.36 9.14
C ALA A 245 -17.99 4.28 9.69
N SER A 246 -19.32 4.42 9.51
CA SER A 246 -20.29 3.40 9.94
C SER A 246 -20.23 2.16 9.05
N VAL A 247 -20.10 2.36 7.73
CA VAL A 247 -20.03 1.25 6.76
C VAL A 247 -18.73 0.45 6.91
N THR A 248 -17.59 1.13 7.06
CA THR A 248 -16.30 0.48 7.28
C THR A 248 -16.29 -0.33 8.58
N LEU A 249 -16.95 0.16 9.65
CA LEU A 249 -17.12 -0.60 10.89
C LEU A 249 -18.00 -1.84 10.70
N ALA A 250 -19.11 -1.72 9.97
CA ALA A 250 -19.98 -2.86 9.65
C ALA A 250 -19.20 -3.91 8.84
N MET A 251 -18.47 -3.49 7.81
CA MET A 251 -17.63 -4.36 6.99
C MET A 251 -16.56 -5.07 7.83
N ALA A 252 -15.86 -4.34 8.69
CA ALA A 252 -14.83 -4.91 9.56
C ALA A 252 -15.38 -6.00 10.49
N LYS A 253 -16.60 -5.82 11.03
CA LYS A 253 -17.26 -6.83 11.86
C LYS A 253 -17.63 -8.08 11.05
N VAL A 254 -18.13 -7.92 9.83
CA VAL A 254 -18.44 -9.04 8.93
C VAL A 254 -17.16 -9.78 8.54
N LEU A 255 -16.11 -9.05 8.15
CA LEU A 255 -14.80 -9.63 7.80
C LEU A 255 -14.16 -10.37 8.98
N LYS A 256 -14.21 -9.80 10.19
CA LYS A 256 -13.75 -10.49 11.41
C LYS A 256 -14.36 -11.87 11.54
N ASN A 257 -15.70 -11.97 11.42
CA ASN A 257 -16.39 -13.24 11.56
C ASN A 257 -16.00 -14.26 10.49
N GLU A 258 -15.86 -13.82 9.25
CA GLU A 258 -15.40 -14.66 8.14
C GLU A 258 -13.98 -15.18 8.39
N LEU A 259 -13.05 -14.31 8.80
CA LEU A 259 -11.66 -14.68 9.05
C LEU A 259 -11.52 -15.66 10.23
N LEU A 260 -12.23 -15.41 11.33
CA LEU A 260 -12.26 -16.32 12.49
C LEU A 260 -12.79 -17.70 12.11
N SER A 261 -13.84 -17.77 11.28
CA SER A 261 -14.39 -19.04 10.79
C SER A 261 -13.41 -19.84 9.93
N ARG A 262 -12.48 -19.15 9.24
CA ARG A 262 -11.40 -19.75 8.43
C ARG A 262 -10.14 -20.10 9.23
N GLY A 263 -10.11 -19.79 10.51
CA GLY A 263 -8.98 -20.13 11.39
C GLY A 263 -7.91 -19.04 11.49
N TYR A 264 -8.15 -17.83 10.98
CA TYR A 264 -7.30 -16.66 11.24
C TYR A 264 -7.62 -16.03 12.59
N ASP A 265 -6.60 -15.63 13.32
CA ASP A 265 -6.78 -14.69 14.43
C ASP A 265 -6.98 -13.27 13.85
N VAL A 266 -7.72 -12.43 14.55
CA VAL A 266 -8.07 -11.09 14.04
C VAL A 266 -7.74 -10.02 15.07
N LEU A 267 -6.93 -9.05 14.66
CA LEU A 267 -6.68 -7.82 15.40
C LEU A 267 -7.63 -6.73 14.88
N MET A 268 -8.67 -6.40 15.64
CA MET A 268 -9.60 -5.33 15.32
C MET A 268 -9.05 -4.00 15.82
N ILE A 269 -8.79 -3.06 14.93
CA ILE A 269 -8.36 -1.71 15.32
C ILE A 269 -9.48 -0.94 16.00
N ARG A 270 -10.72 -1.12 15.53
CA ARG A 270 -11.89 -0.39 16.00
C ARG A 270 -13.13 -1.30 16.03
N GLU A 271 -13.92 -1.20 17.09
CA GLU A 271 -15.19 -1.93 17.23
C GLU A 271 -16.38 -1.03 17.58
N SER A 272 -16.13 0.26 17.74
CA SER A 272 -17.12 1.30 18.05
C SER A 272 -16.98 2.46 17.05
N ASP A 273 -17.85 3.45 17.15
CA ASP A 273 -17.87 4.62 16.27
C ASP A 273 -16.61 5.49 16.45
N ASP A 274 -16.01 5.45 17.63
CA ASP A 274 -14.78 6.19 17.94
C ASP A 274 -13.73 5.26 18.54
N VAL A 275 -12.48 5.39 18.04
CA VAL A 275 -11.28 4.87 18.68
C VAL A 275 -10.21 5.94 18.65
N GLN A 276 -9.68 6.34 19.77
CA GLN A 276 -8.66 7.38 19.85
C GLN A 276 -7.29 6.83 19.43
N LEU A 277 -7.17 6.46 18.14
CA LEU A 277 -5.96 5.99 17.46
C LEU A 277 -5.83 6.69 16.11
N ASP A 278 -4.74 7.41 15.87
CA ASP A 278 -4.42 7.93 14.55
C ASP A 278 -3.86 6.85 13.61
N ASN A 279 -3.69 7.18 12.33
CA ASN A 279 -3.23 6.22 11.32
C ASN A 279 -1.84 5.65 11.64
N ILE A 280 -0.96 6.42 12.33
CA ILE A 280 0.35 5.92 12.77
C ILE A 280 0.17 4.92 13.91
N ALA A 281 -0.61 5.27 14.96
CA ALA A 281 -0.88 4.35 16.07
C ALA A 281 -1.49 3.04 15.59
N ARG A 282 -2.48 3.10 14.70
CA ARG A 282 -3.12 1.91 14.09
C ARG A 282 -2.10 1.04 13.37
N THR A 283 -1.23 1.66 12.57
CA THR A 283 -0.19 0.96 11.81
C THR A 283 0.86 0.34 12.74
N VAL A 284 1.32 1.08 13.75
CA VAL A 284 2.34 0.59 14.69
C VAL A 284 1.79 -0.54 15.55
N ILE A 285 0.52 -0.48 15.99
CA ILE A 285 -0.14 -1.59 16.68
C ILE A 285 -0.20 -2.82 15.76
N ALA A 286 -0.58 -2.66 14.48
CA ALA A 286 -0.60 -3.75 13.51
C ALA A 286 0.79 -4.35 13.27
N ASN A 287 1.82 -3.53 13.08
CA ASN A 287 3.21 -3.95 12.87
C ASN A 287 3.72 -4.91 13.95
N ASN A 288 3.26 -4.75 15.18
CA ASN A 288 3.75 -5.52 16.34
C ASN A 288 2.83 -6.68 16.73
N ASN A 289 1.63 -6.80 16.13
CA ASN A 289 0.63 -7.78 16.58
C ASN A 289 -0.07 -8.52 15.43
N ALA A 290 0.29 -8.29 14.16
CA ALA A 290 -0.35 -8.92 13.02
C ALA A 290 0.66 -9.35 11.93
N ASP A 291 0.23 -10.29 11.07
CA ASP A 291 0.99 -10.75 9.89
C ASP A 291 0.69 -9.91 8.65
N CYS A 292 -0.48 -9.26 8.60
CA CYS A 292 -0.84 -8.27 7.58
C CYS A 292 -1.87 -7.27 8.12
N HIS A 293 -2.00 -6.13 7.42
CA HIS A 293 -2.88 -5.03 7.81
C HIS A 293 -3.76 -4.60 6.64
N LEU A 294 -5.07 -4.65 6.83
CA LEU A 294 -6.09 -4.22 5.87
C LEU A 294 -6.85 -3.02 6.42
N ALA A 295 -6.73 -1.84 5.82
CA ALA A 295 -7.63 -0.72 6.05
C ALA A 295 -8.77 -0.75 5.03
N LEU A 296 -10.00 -0.64 5.51
CA LEU A 296 -11.22 -0.78 4.72
C LEU A 296 -11.84 0.58 4.49
N HIS A 297 -12.11 0.91 3.23
CA HIS A 297 -12.60 2.21 2.79
C HIS A 297 -13.60 2.09 1.63
N TRP A 298 -14.25 3.21 1.29
CA TRP A 298 -15.02 3.46 0.09
C TRP A 298 -14.65 4.83 -0.51
N ASP A 299 -14.35 4.84 -1.79
CA ASP A 299 -13.94 6.06 -2.51
C ASP A 299 -15.04 7.12 -2.54
N SER A 300 -14.66 8.37 -2.47
CA SER A 300 -15.56 9.53 -2.49
C SER A 300 -16.19 9.84 -3.86
N THR A 301 -15.81 9.15 -4.94
CA THR A 301 -16.46 9.30 -6.26
C THR A 301 -17.86 8.71 -6.25
N SER A 302 -18.65 9.00 -7.28
CA SER A 302 -20.04 8.51 -7.42
C SER A 302 -20.28 7.84 -8.77
N SER A 303 -19.23 7.28 -9.36
CA SER A 303 -19.25 6.64 -10.68
C SER A 303 -19.52 5.13 -10.64
N ASN A 304 -19.69 4.55 -9.45
CA ASN A 304 -19.75 3.11 -9.22
C ASN A 304 -18.57 2.39 -9.90
N LYS A 305 -17.35 2.87 -9.64
CA LYS A 305 -16.16 2.39 -10.35
C LYS A 305 -15.67 1.00 -9.93
N GLY A 306 -16.02 0.54 -8.74
CA GLY A 306 -15.63 -0.76 -8.22
C GLY A 306 -14.43 -0.71 -7.28
N ALA A 307 -14.01 -1.88 -6.78
CA ALA A 307 -12.96 -2.01 -5.77
C ALA A 307 -11.55 -1.86 -6.35
N PHE A 308 -10.63 -1.32 -5.54
CA PHE A 308 -9.20 -1.22 -5.82
C PHE A 308 -8.43 -0.97 -4.53
N TYR A 309 -7.13 -1.28 -4.52
CA TYR A 309 -6.28 -0.92 -3.39
C TYR A 309 -5.31 0.22 -3.74
N MET A 310 -4.86 0.96 -2.73
CA MET A 310 -3.83 1.97 -2.87
C MET A 310 -2.46 1.31 -2.94
N SER A 311 -1.87 1.30 -4.13
CA SER A 311 -0.54 0.73 -4.35
C SER A 311 0.56 1.75 -4.06
N VAL A 312 1.72 1.28 -3.64
CA VAL A 312 2.90 2.13 -3.41
C VAL A 312 3.36 2.74 -4.73
N PRO A 313 3.43 4.08 -4.83
CA PRO A 313 3.79 4.78 -6.06
C PRO A 313 5.15 4.35 -6.64
N ASN A 314 5.25 4.33 -7.96
CA ASN A 314 6.50 4.06 -8.64
C ASN A 314 7.41 5.30 -8.68
N VAL A 315 7.69 5.85 -7.49
CA VAL A 315 8.59 7.00 -7.29
C VAL A 315 9.83 6.51 -6.57
N ALA A 316 10.99 6.65 -7.20
CA ALA A 316 12.25 6.07 -6.72
C ALA A 316 12.63 6.53 -5.30
N SER A 317 12.47 7.82 -4.98
CA SER A 317 12.75 8.36 -3.64
C SER A 317 11.82 7.76 -2.58
N TYR A 318 10.53 7.63 -2.86
CA TYR A 318 9.57 7.04 -1.93
C TYR A 318 9.83 5.54 -1.71
N ARG A 319 10.14 4.80 -2.80
CA ARG A 319 10.48 3.36 -2.70
C ARG A 319 11.85 3.09 -2.09
N ALA A 320 12.72 4.11 -1.96
CA ALA A 320 14.01 4.00 -1.26
C ALA A 320 13.91 4.32 0.24
N MET A 321 12.81 4.93 0.70
CA MET A 321 12.58 5.27 2.10
C MET A 321 12.19 4.03 2.92
N GLU A 322 12.83 3.81 4.07
CA GLU A 322 12.37 2.78 5.02
C GLU A 322 11.17 3.27 5.85
N PRO A 323 10.19 2.40 6.10
CA PRO A 323 10.12 0.95 5.85
C PRO A 323 9.56 0.56 4.47
N VAL A 324 9.23 1.53 3.61
CA VAL A 324 8.67 1.28 2.28
C VAL A 324 9.61 0.42 1.44
N ALA A 325 10.91 0.72 1.45
CA ALA A 325 11.93 0.01 0.68
C ALA A 325 11.90 -1.49 0.91
N SER A 326 11.79 -1.92 2.16
CA SER A 326 11.77 -3.33 2.57
C SER A 326 10.41 -4.02 2.39
N ASN A 327 9.31 -3.26 2.16
CA ASN A 327 7.96 -3.83 2.27
C ASN A 327 7.03 -3.55 1.08
N TRP A 328 7.32 -2.59 0.19
CA TRP A 328 6.39 -2.20 -0.87
C TRP A 328 5.95 -3.37 -1.78
N GLN A 329 6.83 -4.31 -2.06
CA GLN A 329 6.50 -5.49 -2.87
C GLN A 329 5.55 -6.44 -2.12
N LYS A 330 5.69 -6.55 -0.78
CA LYS A 330 4.77 -7.33 0.06
C LYS A 330 3.39 -6.68 0.10
N HIS A 331 3.34 -5.33 0.15
CA HIS A 331 2.08 -4.59 0.04
C HIS A 331 1.37 -4.88 -1.29
N HIS A 332 2.10 -4.82 -2.41
CA HIS A 332 1.54 -5.13 -3.73
C HIS A 332 1.04 -6.57 -3.82
N ARG A 333 1.82 -7.57 -3.38
CA ARG A 333 1.37 -8.97 -3.38
C ARG A 333 0.08 -9.17 -2.57
N LEU A 334 -0.01 -8.56 -1.40
CA LEU A 334 -1.23 -8.61 -0.59
C LEU A 334 -2.41 -7.98 -1.34
N GLY A 335 -2.23 -6.80 -1.91
CA GLY A 335 -3.25 -6.09 -2.67
C GLY A 335 -3.73 -6.89 -3.89
N ASP A 336 -2.81 -7.39 -4.69
CA ASP A 336 -3.12 -8.20 -5.88
C ASP A 336 -3.88 -9.48 -5.52
N SER A 337 -3.49 -10.15 -4.43
CA SER A 337 -4.18 -11.36 -3.94
C SER A 337 -5.60 -11.04 -3.47
N VAL A 338 -5.79 -9.95 -2.71
CA VAL A 338 -7.12 -9.53 -2.23
C VAL A 338 -8.01 -9.11 -3.39
N ILE A 339 -7.51 -8.36 -4.36
CA ILE A 339 -8.25 -7.98 -5.57
C ILE A 339 -8.62 -9.22 -6.40
N SER A 340 -7.74 -10.20 -6.50
CA SER A 340 -8.05 -11.47 -7.17
C SER A 340 -9.20 -12.22 -6.49
N GLY A 341 -9.19 -12.29 -5.17
CA GLY A 341 -10.27 -12.91 -4.39
C GLY A 341 -11.60 -12.16 -4.55
N LEU A 342 -11.60 -10.82 -4.49
CA LEU A 342 -12.78 -9.99 -4.73
C LEU A 342 -13.34 -10.21 -6.15
N ARG A 343 -12.48 -10.28 -7.16
CA ARG A 343 -12.89 -10.61 -8.54
C ARG A 343 -13.51 -11.99 -8.62
N GLY A 344 -12.97 -12.98 -7.89
CA GLY A 344 -13.47 -14.36 -7.84
C GLY A 344 -14.90 -14.48 -7.31
N VAL A 345 -15.33 -13.57 -6.44
CA VAL A 345 -16.72 -13.51 -5.92
C VAL A 345 -17.62 -12.54 -6.70
N GLY A 346 -17.15 -12.04 -7.85
CA GLY A 346 -17.94 -11.17 -8.74
C GLY A 346 -18.00 -9.69 -8.32
N THR A 347 -17.16 -9.25 -7.38
CA THR A 347 -17.02 -7.82 -7.06
C THR A 347 -16.49 -7.08 -8.30
N LYS A 348 -17.14 -5.96 -8.65
CA LYS A 348 -16.63 -5.07 -9.70
C LYS A 348 -15.29 -4.51 -9.29
N ILE A 349 -14.31 -4.55 -10.18
CA ILE A 349 -12.97 -4.05 -9.94
C ILE A 349 -12.68 -2.83 -10.82
N PHE A 350 -12.14 -1.78 -10.21
CA PHE A 350 -11.71 -0.59 -10.93
C PHE A 350 -10.40 -0.85 -11.68
N SER A 351 -10.38 -0.58 -12.99
CA SER A 351 -9.20 -0.73 -13.84
C SER A 351 -8.52 -2.11 -13.66
N ASN A 352 -7.24 -2.13 -13.34
CA ASN A 352 -6.48 -3.34 -13.02
C ASN A 352 -6.54 -3.75 -11.52
N GLY A 353 -7.22 -2.96 -10.68
CA GLY A 353 -7.41 -3.23 -9.24
C GLY A 353 -6.51 -2.43 -8.32
N SER A 354 -5.72 -1.50 -8.84
CA SER A 354 -4.85 -0.64 -8.02
C SER A 354 -4.81 0.80 -8.50
N LEU A 355 -4.53 1.72 -7.56
CA LEU A 355 -4.27 3.13 -7.81
C LEU A 355 -3.06 3.56 -6.97
N GLU A 356 -2.07 4.19 -7.59
CA GLU A 356 -0.87 4.64 -6.88
C GLU A 356 -1.16 5.79 -5.93
N MET A 357 -0.88 5.60 -4.65
CA MET A 357 -0.99 6.65 -3.63
C MET A 357 -0.04 6.37 -2.46
N ASP A 358 0.74 7.37 -2.04
CA ASP A 358 1.50 7.29 -0.81
C ASP A 358 0.60 7.59 0.39
N LEU A 359 0.46 6.63 1.26
CA LEU A 359 -0.35 6.71 2.47
C LEU A 359 0.52 6.67 3.71
N THR A 360 0.11 7.37 4.76
CA THR A 360 0.73 7.26 6.08
C THR A 360 0.81 5.80 6.52
N GLN A 361 -0.24 5.00 6.28
CA GLN A 361 -0.24 3.58 6.61
C GLN A 361 0.92 2.82 5.95
N THR A 362 1.07 2.88 4.64
CA THR A 362 2.16 2.18 3.94
C THR A 362 3.53 2.78 4.21
N SER A 363 3.61 4.10 4.50
CA SER A 363 4.85 4.79 4.85
C SER A 363 5.45 4.34 6.20
N TYR A 364 4.61 3.84 7.13
CA TYR A 364 5.03 3.39 8.46
C TYR A 364 4.93 1.87 8.65
N SER A 365 4.43 1.13 7.64
CA SER A 365 4.17 -0.31 7.80
C SER A 365 5.42 -1.17 7.59
N THR A 366 5.69 -2.04 8.55
CA THR A 366 6.79 -3.04 8.50
C THR A 366 6.29 -4.44 8.15
N ILE A 367 4.98 -4.60 7.96
CA ILE A 367 4.30 -5.83 7.53
C ILE A 367 3.52 -5.57 6.23
N PRO A 368 3.12 -6.60 5.47
CA PRO A 368 2.22 -6.43 4.33
C PRO A 368 0.99 -5.62 4.72
N SER A 369 0.73 -4.52 4.01
CA SER A 369 -0.32 -3.57 4.40
C SER A 369 -0.96 -2.93 3.19
N ILE A 370 -2.28 -2.85 3.15
CA ILE A 370 -3.04 -2.16 2.11
C ILE A 370 -4.17 -1.34 2.70
N ASP A 371 -4.48 -0.25 2.03
CA ASP A 371 -5.73 0.48 2.12
C ASP A 371 -6.55 0.08 0.88
N ILE A 372 -7.78 -0.40 1.08
CA ILE A 372 -8.63 -0.91 0.01
C ILE A 372 -9.97 -0.19 -0.03
N GLU A 373 -10.29 0.35 -1.19
CA GLU A 373 -11.59 0.89 -1.54
C GLU A 373 -12.47 -0.23 -2.06
N LEU A 374 -13.55 -0.58 -1.34
CA LEU A 374 -14.44 -1.68 -1.70
C LEU A 374 -15.56 -1.29 -2.68
N GLY A 375 -15.58 -0.04 -3.05
CA GLY A 375 -16.50 0.59 -3.96
C GLY A 375 -16.38 2.10 -3.88
N ASP A 376 -17.46 2.82 -4.18
CA ASP A 376 -17.53 4.26 -4.06
C ASP A 376 -18.88 4.70 -3.46
N LYS A 377 -19.11 6.02 -3.39
CA LYS A 377 -20.34 6.63 -2.85
C LYS A 377 -21.64 6.08 -3.45
N ALA A 378 -21.60 5.59 -4.69
CA ALA A 378 -22.77 5.03 -5.39
C ALA A 378 -22.90 3.52 -5.20
N SER A 379 -21.95 2.85 -4.55
CA SER A 379 -21.97 1.41 -4.34
C SER A 379 -22.95 1.00 -3.23
N SER A 380 -23.63 -0.14 -3.41
CA SER A 380 -24.37 -0.74 -2.30
C SER A 380 -23.44 -1.18 -1.19
N HIS A 381 -23.90 -1.04 0.05
CA HIS A 381 -23.25 -1.52 1.26
C HIS A 381 -24.20 -2.37 2.11
N ASP A 382 -25.17 -3.01 1.48
CA ASP A 382 -26.06 -3.96 2.12
C ASP A 382 -25.29 -5.15 2.72
N GLU A 383 -25.88 -5.80 3.73
CA GLU A 383 -25.25 -6.92 4.43
C GLU A 383 -24.78 -8.05 3.48
N SER A 384 -25.55 -8.32 2.43
CA SER A 384 -25.20 -9.33 1.43
C SER A 384 -23.95 -8.96 0.63
N VAL A 385 -23.78 -7.66 0.30
CA VAL A 385 -22.59 -7.13 -0.38
C VAL A 385 -21.39 -7.18 0.56
N LEU A 386 -21.55 -6.77 1.82
CA LEU A 386 -20.49 -6.84 2.81
C LEU A 386 -20.02 -8.29 3.04
N LYS A 387 -20.94 -9.26 3.12
CA LYS A 387 -20.60 -10.70 3.23
C LYS A 387 -19.86 -11.20 2.00
N ASN A 388 -20.26 -10.77 0.81
CA ASN A 388 -19.58 -11.14 -0.43
C ASN A 388 -18.17 -10.56 -0.48
N HIS A 389 -17.98 -9.29 -0.08
CA HIS A 389 -16.67 -8.68 0.03
C HIS A 389 -15.80 -9.41 1.06
N ALA A 390 -16.34 -9.74 2.24
CA ALA A 390 -15.60 -10.46 3.26
C ALA A 390 -15.11 -11.83 2.75
N LYS A 391 -15.97 -12.56 2.02
CA LYS A 391 -15.58 -13.82 1.39
C LYS A 391 -14.44 -13.60 0.38
N GLY A 392 -14.55 -12.61 -0.51
CA GLY A 392 -13.53 -12.31 -1.52
C GLY A 392 -12.19 -11.91 -0.89
N ILE A 393 -12.22 -11.04 0.14
CA ILE A 393 -11.01 -10.66 0.88
C ILE A 393 -10.37 -11.89 1.53
N ALA A 394 -11.16 -12.74 2.17
CA ALA A 394 -10.65 -13.95 2.82
C ALA A 394 -10.10 -14.98 1.83
N ASP A 395 -10.73 -15.15 0.65
CA ASP A 395 -10.19 -15.98 -0.45
C ASP A 395 -8.82 -15.44 -0.93
N GLY A 396 -8.69 -14.11 -1.04
CA GLY A 396 -7.42 -13.45 -1.37
C GLY A 396 -6.35 -13.65 -0.31
N LEU A 397 -6.70 -13.58 0.98
CA LEU A 397 -5.77 -13.84 2.09
C LEU A 397 -5.34 -15.31 2.13
N ASP A 398 -6.25 -16.25 1.86
CA ASP A 398 -5.90 -17.67 1.74
C ASP A 398 -4.84 -17.88 0.65
N ALA A 399 -5.00 -17.25 -0.50
CA ALA A 399 -4.03 -17.30 -1.59
C ALA A 399 -2.71 -16.58 -1.24
N PHE A 400 -2.78 -15.47 -0.53
CA PHE A 400 -1.60 -14.71 -0.11
C PHE A 400 -0.72 -15.50 0.88
N PHE A 401 -1.33 -16.11 1.89
CA PHE A 401 -0.58 -16.89 2.90
C PHE A 401 -0.19 -18.30 2.46
N ALA A 402 -0.68 -18.78 1.32
CA ALA A 402 -0.27 -20.05 0.72
C ALA A 402 1.00 -19.94 -0.15
N GLN A 403 1.47 -18.72 -0.41
CA GLN A 403 2.70 -18.43 -1.19
C GLN A 403 3.96 -18.60 -0.28
#